data_f31d6fc02d98f035b7d7a8be5aff1883
#
_entry.id   f31d6fc02d98f035b7d7a8be5aff1883
#
_cell.length_a   1.000
_cell.length_b   1.000
_cell.length_c   1.000
_cell.angle_alpha   90.00
_cell.angle_beta   90.00
_cell.angle_gamma   90.00
#
_symmetry.space_group_name_H-M   'P 1'
#
loop_
_entity.id
_entity.type
_entity.pdbx_description
1 polymer ?
#
loop_
_entity_poly.entity_id
_entity_poly.type
_entity_poly.pdbx_seq_one_letter_code
_entity_poly.pdbx_strand_id
1 'polypeptide(L)'
;MSDLSETTAEGITARYYETDDERVLEFSREGRTAAVAQNIEGYAMLKVRPTVDGDELERYYGFDMALDHAAELLGVGVHDLPVPEDAADMGM
;
A
#
# COMPACT_ATOMS: atom_id res chain seq x y z
N MET A 1 2.60 0.15 -21.13
CA MET A 1 1.42 -0.54 -20.61
C MET A 1 1.46 -0.58 -19.10
N SER A 2 0.36 -0.31 -18.51
CA SER A 2 0.30 -0.23 -17.05
C SER A 2 0.20 -1.63 -16.45
N ASP A 3 0.95 -1.88 -15.40
CA ASP A 3 0.90 -3.13 -14.67
C ASP A 3 0.02 -2.98 -13.43
N LEU A 4 -1.12 -2.33 -13.63
CA LEU A 4 -2.07 -2.12 -12.55
C LEU A 4 -2.76 -3.44 -12.19
N SER A 5 -2.66 -3.82 -10.92
CA SER A 5 -3.40 -4.94 -10.37
C SER A 5 -4.40 -4.38 -9.36
N GLU A 6 -5.63 -4.88 -9.40
CA GLU A 6 -6.67 -4.39 -8.51
C GLU A 6 -7.42 -5.58 -7.91
N THR A 7 -7.72 -5.49 -6.63
CA THR A 7 -8.56 -6.48 -5.98
C THR A 7 -9.44 -5.78 -4.95
N THR A 8 -10.59 -6.37 -4.67
CA THR A 8 -11.56 -5.79 -3.72
C THR A 8 -12.05 -6.88 -2.78
N ALA A 9 -12.06 -6.58 -1.49
CA ALA A 9 -12.59 -7.49 -0.48
C ALA A 9 -13.01 -6.66 0.73
N GLU A 10 -14.08 -7.07 1.41
CA GLU A 10 -14.55 -6.42 2.64
C GLU A 10 -14.79 -4.92 2.46
N GLY A 11 -15.24 -4.50 1.27
CA GLY A 11 -15.49 -3.09 0.99
C GLY A 11 -14.23 -2.28 0.76
N ILE A 12 -13.07 -2.92 0.69
CA ILE A 12 -11.79 -2.26 0.49
C ILE A 12 -11.30 -2.56 -0.91
N THR A 13 -10.89 -1.54 -1.64
CA THR A 13 -10.28 -1.70 -2.96
C THR A 13 -8.79 -1.48 -2.82
N ALA A 14 -7.99 -2.41 -3.32
CA ALA A 14 -6.54 -2.31 -3.33
C ALA A 14 -6.07 -2.24 -4.77
N ARG A 15 -5.16 -1.31 -5.03
CA ARG A 15 -4.55 -1.14 -6.36
C ARG A 15 -3.05 -1.17 -6.20
N TYR A 16 -2.40 -1.98 -7.02
CA TYR A 16 -0.95 -2.03 -7.06
C TYR A 16 -0.48 -1.59 -8.43
N TYR A 17 0.52 -0.70 -8.45
CA TYR A 17 1.12 -0.26 -9.70
C TYR A 17 2.54 0.23 -9.41
N GLU A 18 3.30 0.45 -10.49
CA GLU A 18 4.65 0.99 -10.40
C GLU A 18 4.72 2.33 -11.09
N THR A 19 5.42 3.25 -10.48
CA THR A 19 5.78 4.52 -11.11
C THR A 19 7.25 4.40 -11.54
N ASP A 20 7.83 5.48 -12.04
CA ASP A 20 9.23 5.48 -12.43
C ASP A 20 10.17 5.18 -11.25
N ASP A 21 9.76 5.56 -10.04
CA ASP A 21 10.61 5.49 -8.86
C ASP A 21 10.13 4.52 -7.79
N GLU A 22 8.85 4.18 -7.79
CA GLU A 22 8.27 3.45 -6.66
C GLU A 22 7.29 2.36 -7.09
N ARG A 23 7.20 1.35 -6.22
CA ARG A 23 6.10 0.41 -6.24
C ARG A 23 5.06 0.98 -5.27
N VAL A 24 3.80 1.03 -5.68
CA VAL A 24 2.74 1.64 -4.88
C VAL A 24 1.59 0.67 -4.67
N LEU A 25 1.17 0.51 -3.43
CA LEU A 25 -0.01 -0.24 -3.07
C LEU A 25 -0.98 0.71 -2.38
N GLU A 26 -2.08 1.01 -3.04
CA GLU A 26 -3.06 1.97 -2.57
C GLU A 26 -4.34 1.27 -2.13
N PHE A 27 -4.86 1.66 -0.97
CA PHE A 27 -6.13 1.14 -0.47
C PHE A 27 -7.16 2.26 -0.37
N SER A 28 -8.42 1.94 -0.64
CA SER A 28 -9.53 2.87 -0.43
C SER A 28 -10.73 2.15 0.16
N ARG A 29 -11.45 2.84 1.05
CA ARG A 29 -12.63 2.32 1.72
C ARG A 29 -13.49 3.48 2.21
N GLU A 30 -14.68 3.62 1.66
CA GLU A 30 -15.68 4.58 2.14
C GLU A 30 -15.11 5.99 2.38
N GLY A 31 -14.38 6.51 1.40
CA GLY A 31 -13.80 7.84 1.50
C GLY A 31 -12.49 7.92 2.26
N ARG A 32 -12.01 6.82 2.81
CA ARG A 32 -10.71 6.76 3.47
C ARG A 32 -9.71 6.13 2.52
N THR A 33 -8.47 6.59 2.59
CA THR A 33 -7.39 6.07 1.74
C THR A 33 -6.13 5.86 2.55
N ALA A 34 -5.28 4.98 2.05
CA ALA A 34 -3.94 4.76 2.58
C ALA A 34 -3.08 4.23 1.45
N ALA A 35 -1.81 4.53 1.46
CA ALA A 35 -0.89 4.05 0.44
C ALA A 35 0.40 3.58 1.09
N VAL A 36 0.94 2.48 0.55
CA VAL A 36 2.25 1.95 0.94
C VAL A 36 3.13 2.04 -0.29
N ALA A 37 4.25 2.72 -0.20
CA ALA A 37 5.16 2.90 -1.33
C ALA A 37 6.55 2.41 -0.98
N GLN A 38 7.22 1.80 -1.95
CA GLN A 38 8.56 1.27 -1.79
C GLN A 38 9.41 1.71 -2.97
N ASN A 39 10.59 2.26 -2.71
CA ASN A 39 11.49 2.66 -3.80
C ASN A 39 11.91 1.43 -4.59
N ILE A 40 11.92 1.58 -5.92
CA ILE A 40 12.37 0.50 -6.80
C ILE A 40 13.89 0.34 -6.69
N GLU A 41 14.60 1.46 -6.59
CA GLU A 41 16.05 1.45 -6.45
C GLU A 41 16.46 2.07 -5.13
N GLY A 42 17.60 1.66 -4.62
CA GLY A 42 18.15 2.20 -3.39
C GLY A 42 17.53 1.56 -2.16
N TYR A 43 17.27 2.35 -1.16
CA TYR A 43 16.79 1.86 0.13
C TYR A 43 15.32 1.47 0.02
N ALA A 44 15.02 0.24 0.31
CA ALA A 44 13.70 -0.33 0.06
C ALA A 44 12.76 -0.30 1.28
N MET A 45 12.83 0.75 2.07
CA MET A 45 11.89 0.90 3.18
C MET A 45 10.49 1.20 2.65
N LEU A 46 9.50 0.73 3.39
CA LEU A 46 8.10 0.92 3.03
C LEU A 46 7.58 2.19 3.69
N LYS A 47 7.08 3.11 2.87
CA LYS A 47 6.57 4.40 3.32
C LYS A 47 5.06 4.35 3.35
N VAL A 48 4.47 4.76 4.46
CA VAL A 48 3.00 4.81 4.58
C VAL A 48 2.56 6.25 4.42
N ARG A 49 1.59 6.47 3.53
CA ARG A 49 1.01 7.78 3.22
C ARG A 49 -0.50 7.72 3.34
N PRO A 50 -1.16 8.85 3.69
CA PRO A 50 -2.62 8.86 3.73
C PRO A 50 -3.23 8.78 2.34
N THR A 51 -2.52 9.29 1.32
CA THR A 51 -2.90 9.18 -0.09
C THR A 51 -1.62 8.99 -0.89
N VAL A 52 -1.76 8.62 -2.16
CA VAL A 52 -0.58 8.41 -3.01
C VAL A 52 0.26 9.67 -3.16
N ASP A 53 -0.36 10.84 -3.09
CA ASP A 53 0.31 12.13 -3.19
C ASP A 53 0.54 12.79 -1.85
N GLY A 54 0.16 12.13 -0.76
CA GLY A 54 0.25 12.70 0.57
C GLY A 54 1.66 12.61 1.15
N ASP A 55 1.83 13.30 2.26
CA ASP A 55 3.10 13.27 2.97
C ASP A 55 3.30 11.91 3.64
N GLU A 56 4.53 11.49 3.66
CA GLU A 56 4.91 10.26 4.34
C GLU A 56 4.64 10.40 5.83
N LEU A 57 3.90 9.44 6.39
CA LEU A 57 3.57 9.42 7.81
C LEU A 57 4.60 8.63 8.61
N GLU A 58 5.08 7.53 8.07
CA GLU A 58 5.98 6.64 8.76
C GLU A 58 6.69 5.74 7.76
N ARG A 59 7.84 5.18 8.16
CA ARG A 59 8.58 4.22 7.37
C ARG A 59 8.76 2.94 8.15
N TYR A 60 8.69 1.82 7.46
CA TYR A 60 8.82 0.50 8.06
C TYR A 60 9.74 -0.37 7.25
N TYR A 61 10.45 -1.28 7.92
CA TYR A 61 11.27 -2.28 7.24
C TYR A 61 10.41 -3.46 6.78
N GLY A 62 9.38 -3.80 7.53
CA GLY A 62 8.55 -4.95 7.25
C GLY A 62 7.24 -4.59 6.60
N PHE A 63 6.82 -5.38 5.62
CA PHE A 63 5.55 -5.15 4.94
C PHE A 63 4.36 -5.28 5.91
N ASP A 64 4.45 -6.25 6.84
CA ASP A 64 3.39 -6.44 7.84
C ASP A 64 3.14 -5.18 8.67
N MET A 65 4.20 -4.51 9.06
CA MET A 65 4.08 -3.29 9.87
C MET A 65 3.46 -2.15 9.06
N ALA A 66 3.86 -2.05 7.79
CA ALA A 66 3.28 -1.03 6.90
C ALA A 66 1.79 -1.29 6.67
N LEU A 67 1.41 -2.55 6.51
CA LEU A 67 0.01 -2.93 6.32
C LEU A 67 -0.82 -2.64 7.58
N ASP A 68 -0.25 -2.86 8.76
CA ASP A 68 -0.93 -2.53 10.01
C ASP A 68 -1.28 -1.04 10.07
N HIS A 69 -0.33 -0.19 9.69
CA HIS A 69 -0.56 1.25 9.70
C HIS A 69 -1.62 1.64 8.66
N ALA A 70 -1.53 1.06 7.47
CA ALA A 70 -2.53 1.33 6.43
C ALA A 70 -3.93 0.92 6.90
N ALA A 71 -4.05 -0.22 7.58
CA ALA A 71 -5.32 -0.68 8.12
C ALA A 71 -5.87 0.31 9.16
N GLU A 72 -5.02 0.85 10.01
CA GLU A 72 -5.44 1.86 10.98
C GLU A 72 -6.01 3.09 10.28
N LEU A 73 -5.37 3.54 9.22
CA LEU A 73 -5.84 4.71 8.46
C LEU A 73 -7.21 4.47 7.85
N LEU A 74 -7.49 3.23 7.49
CA LEU A 74 -8.79 2.85 6.91
C LEU A 74 -9.83 2.50 7.97
N GLY A 75 -9.41 2.29 9.21
CA GLY A 75 -10.31 1.91 10.28
C GLY A 75 -10.72 0.44 10.22
N VAL A 76 -9.85 -0.43 9.72
CA VAL A 76 -10.13 -1.87 9.58
C VAL A 76 -9.02 -2.68 10.22
N GLY A 77 -9.23 -3.99 10.34
CA GLY A 77 -8.16 -4.89 10.77
C GLY A 77 -7.24 -5.23 9.61
N VAL A 78 -5.98 -5.50 9.91
CA VAL A 78 -4.99 -5.82 8.86
C VAL A 78 -5.40 -7.07 8.07
N HIS A 79 -6.11 -7.99 8.71
CA HIS A 79 -6.59 -9.22 8.04
C HIS A 79 -7.63 -8.94 6.96
N ASP A 80 -8.27 -7.78 7.02
CA ASP A 80 -9.30 -7.43 6.06
C ASP A 80 -8.73 -6.79 4.79
N LEU A 81 -7.45 -6.46 4.79
CA LEU A 81 -6.82 -5.80 3.65
C LEU A 81 -6.62 -6.78 2.49
N PRO A 82 -7.22 -6.52 1.33
CA PRO A 82 -6.91 -7.33 0.16
C PRO A 82 -5.54 -6.90 -0.37
N VAL A 83 -4.67 -7.86 -0.65
CA VAL A 83 -3.34 -7.58 -1.19
C VAL A 83 -3.24 -8.26 -2.54
N PRO A 84 -3.13 -7.49 -3.64
CA PRO A 84 -2.96 -8.10 -4.95
C PRO A 84 -1.71 -8.97 -4.97
N GLU A 85 -1.77 -10.04 -5.73
CA GLU A 85 -0.66 -11.00 -5.81
C GLU A 85 0.65 -10.32 -6.21
N ASP A 86 0.57 -9.35 -7.12
CA ASP A 86 1.76 -8.63 -7.58
C ASP A 86 2.42 -7.79 -6.49
N ALA A 87 1.67 -7.44 -5.45
CA ALA A 87 2.19 -6.65 -4.33
C ALA A 87 2.70 -7.51 -3.18
N ALA A 88 2.44 -8.80 -3.21
CA ALA A 88 2.72 -9.68 -2.07
C ALA A 88 4.21 -9.77 -1.73
N ASP A 89 5.08 -9.43 -2.66
CA ASP A 89 6.53 -9.46 -2.43
C ASP A 89 7.12 -8.10 -2.05
N MET A 90 6.28 -7.10 -1.81
CA MET A 90 6.80 -5.81 -1.34
C MET A 90 7.46 -6.00 0.02
N GLY A 91 8.58 -5.32 0.22
CA GLY A 91 9.32 -5.44 1.46
C GLY A 91 10.30 -6.61 1.50
N MET A 92 10.39 -7.35 0.43
CA MET A 92 11.31 -8.51 0.34
C MET A 92 12.62 -8.13 -0.32
#